data_faec543c621c11b020155691f69bb899
#
_entry.id   faec543c621c11b020155691f69bb899
#
_cell.length_a   1.000
_cell.length_b   1.000
_cell.length_c   1.000
_cell.angle_alpha   90.00
_cell.angle_beta   90.00
_cell.angle_gamma   90.00
#
_symmetry.space_group_name_H-M   'P 1'
#
loop_
_entity.id
_entity.type
_entity.pdbx_description
1 polymer ?
#
loop_
_entity_poly.entity_id
_entity_poly.type
_entity_poly.pdbx_seq_one_letter_code
_entity_poly.pdbx_strand_id
1 'polypeptide(L)'
;MADSVSLWLPAAVSVAGAVSGFAVWSRPVVLKVWVLAASLASFALLLMFPGAATGPSVVMLLPVAAFLSLLGQPAHEDNRAAWILTLLLLGLGLSLLAAHDGLGLILLALLLIVMVALLYRYRALSVSHLWQGIGMYGFGVVCAVVALTAPAPVSMVAVLAVCAILLPLAPLHGGYIAALAGLPGNLPAFLACLLPVLGLHTLTAALPRLPGDALGALPALGLVGAAYGALKALAQSRVRALLAYANLSFFSMLWWYVATVRTVPPQAVLYLAATGLATNGLLLSWYAIRARYGDMDLRAIRGLAHPMPRFAVLFALLILAALGLPPFGVFAGFMGLLLTPGLPLSGALAVIVLAWLAASWYLLDLLQRLLFGGHRPDLRYEDLRRTEFAALLAIVLILIVMGLAPTRVFQPGAPIAPAQVAGGLAWNR
;
A
#
# COMPACT_ATOMS: atom_id res chain seq x y z
N MET A 1 15.70 19.78 15.69
CA MET A 1 16.85 18.96 15.27
C MET A 1 16.80 17.52 15.80
N ALA A 2 16.40 17.24 17.05
CA ALA A 2 16.27 15.87 17.57
C ALA A 2 15.22 15.04 16.82
N ASP A 3 14.12 15.64 16.41
CA ASP A 3 12.97 14.94 15.79
C ASP A 3 13.25 14.42 14.37
N SER A 4 14.12 15.08 13.60
CA SER A 4 14.49 14.64 12.26
C SER A 4 15.48 13.47 12.28
N VAL A 5 16.41 13.44 13.26
CA VAL A 5 17.42 12.36 13.39
C VAL A 5 16.75 10.99 13.62
N SER A 6 15.58 10.97 14.27
CA SER A 6 14.89 9.75 14.66
C SER A 6 14.35 8.93 13.48
N LEU A 7 13.92 9.54 12.36
CA LEU A 7 13.46 8.81 11.17
C LEU A 7 14.62 8.39 10.24
N TRP A 8 15.74 9.11 10.25
CA TRP A 8 16.90 8.75 9.43
C TRP A 8 17.60 7.47 9.92
N LEU A 9 17.55 7.18 11.23
CA LEU A 9 18.18 6.00 11.79
C LEU A 9 17.52 4.69 11.31
N PRO A 10 16.20 4.50 11.35
CA PRO A 10 15.52 3.33 10.76
C PRO A 10 15.78 3.19 9.26
N ALA A 11 15.80 4.31 8.52
CA ALA A 11 16.13 4.31 7.10
C ALA A 11 17.58 3.82 6.85
N ALA A 12 18.55 4.34 7.61
CA ALA A 12 19.94 3.95 7.50
C ALA A 12 20.14 2.46 7.83
N VAL A 13 19.45 1.93 8.86
CA VAL A 13 19.51 0.51 9.22
C VAL A 13 18.95 -0.37 8.09
N SER A 14 17.86 0.05 7.44
CA SER A 14 17.30 -0.68 6.28
C SER A 14 18.29 -0.71 5.11
N VAL A 15 18.92 0.43 4.76
CA VAL A 15 19.90 0.52 3.68
C VAL A 15 21.16 -0.27 4.02
N ALA A 16 21.69 -0.10 5.24
CA ALA A 16 22.86 -0.84 5.70
C ALA A 16 22.61 -2.35 5.72
N GLY A 17 21.39 -2.77 6.15
CA GLY A 17 20.94 -4.16 6.10
C GLY A 17 20.89 -4.73 4.68
N ALA A 18 20.46 -3.93 3.71
CA ALA A 18 20.46 -4.32 2.31
C ALA A 18 21.89 -4.45 1.75
N VAL A 19 22.76 -3.47 2.01
CA VAL A 19 24.16 -3.48 1.53
C VAL A 19 24.94 -4.63 2.16
N SER A 20 24.85 -4.82 3.48
CA SER A 20 25.51 -5.94 4.17
C SER A 20 24.95 -7.30 3.80
N GLY A 21 23.69 -7.37 3.35
CA GLY A 21 23.06 -8.57 2.80
C GLY A 21 23.81 -9.17 1.59
N PHE A 22 24.51 -8.34 0.81
CA PHE A 22 25.35 -8.85 -0.29
C PHE A 22 26.50 -9.74 0.19
N ALA A 23 27.01 -9.51 1.40
CA ALA A 23 28.07 -10.36 1.98
C ALA A 23 27.59 -11.80 2.25
N VAL A 24 26.30 -11.98 2.49
CA VAL A 24 25.68 -13.30 2.75
C VAL A 24 24.84 -13.80 1.58
N TRP A 25 24.98 -13.20 0.40
CA TRP A 25 24.23 -13.52 -0.82
C TRP A 25 24.25 -14.99 -1.19
N SER A 26 25.37 -15.69 -1.00
CA SER A 26 25.52 -17.11 -1.33
C SER A 26 24.64 -18.05 -0.49
N ARG A 27 24.18 -17.60 0.68
CA ARG A 27 23.44 -18.41 1.66
C ARG A 27 21.97 -17.91 1.80
N PRO A 28 21.00 -18.46 1.05
CA PRO A 28 19.62 -17.91 0.99
C PRO A 28 18.91 -17.91 2.34
N VAL A 29 19.12 -18.91 3.18
CA VAL A 29 18.51 -18.97 4.52
C VAL A 29 19.07 -17.89 5.43
N VAL A 30 20.40 -17.71 5.44
CA VAL A 30 21.06 -16.67 6.25
C VAL A 30 20.64 -15.28 5.76
N LEU A 31 20.62 -15.06 4.45
CA LEU A 31 20.15 -13.81 3.86
C LEU A 31 18.70 -13.51 4.26
N LYS A 32 17.81 -14.51 4.22
CA LYS A 32 16.41 -14.32 4.62
C LYS A 32 16.30 -13.90 6.10
N VAL A 33 17.02 -14.57 7.00
CA VAL A 33 17.03 -14.21 8.42
C VAL A 33 17.59 -12.81 8.61
N TRP A 34 18.66 -12.46 7.89
CA TRP A 34 19.26 -11.13 7.92
C TRP A 34 18.31 -10.01 7.51
N VAL A 35 17.61 -10.15 6.37
CA VAL A 35 16.67 -9.12 5.90
C VAL A 35 15.46 -8.99 6.82
N LEU A 36 14.99 -10.09 7.41
CA LEU A 36 13.94 -10.07 8.42
C LEU A 36 14.40 -9.34 9.69
N ALA A 37 15.61 -9.61 10.17
CA ALA A 37 16.18 -8.94 11.33
C ALA A 37 16.35 -7.43 11.08
N ALA A 38 16.84 -7.03 9.90
CA ALA A 38 17.02 -5.63 9.53
C ALA A 38 15.66 -4.88 9.44
N SER A 39 14.64 -5.50 8.86
CA SER A 39 13.30 -4.90 8.80
C SER A 39 12.65 -4.77 10.19
N LEU A 40 12.85 -5.76 11.05
CA LEU A 40 12.38 -5.73 12.44
C LEU A 40 13.14 -4.69 13.27
N ALA A 41 14.46 -4.56 13.08
CA ALA A 41 15.27 -3.53 13.74
C ALA A 41 14.80 -2.13 13.34
N SER A 42 14.51 -1.89 12.07
CA SER A 42 13.94 -0.61 11.60
C SER A 42 12.58 -0.32 12.26
N PHE A 43 11.74 -1.33 12.42
CA PHE A 43 10.46 -1.19 13.14
C PHE A 43 10.67 -0.89 14.63
N ALA A 44 11.56 -1.62 15.30
CA ALA A 44 11.87 -1.42 16.72
C ALA A 44 12.42 -0.01 16.99
N LEU A 45 13.28 0.51 16.11
CA LEU A 45 13.78 1.88 16.21
C LEU A 45 12.66 2.92 16.09
N LEU A 46 11.68 2.72 15.22
CA LEU A 46 10.52 3.61 15.13
C LEU A 46 9.67 3.59 16.41
N LEU A 47 9.58 2.46 17.10
CA LEU A 47 8.88 2.36 18.38
C LEU A 47 9.66 3.04 19.52
N MET A 48 10.99 2.99 19.48
CA MET A 48 11.85 3.61 20.52
C MET A 48 11.89 5.14 20.42
N PHE A 49 11.65 5.70 19.24
CA PHE A 49 11.70 7.14 18.99
C PHE A 49 10.34 7.68 18.48
N PRO A 50 9.26 7.61 19.28
CA PRO A 50 7.91 7.98 18.84
C PRO A 50 7.74 9.48 18.54
N GLY A 51 8.65 10.36 19.01
CA GLY A 51 8.58 11.81 18.81
C GLY A 51 8.78 12.30 17.37
N ALA A 52 9.27 11.43 16.49
CA ALA A 52 9.52 11.78 15.08
C ALA A 52 8.30 11.64 14.18
N ALA A 53 7.23 11.07 14.67
CA ALA A 53 6.06 10.77 13.87
C ALA A 53 4.90 11.69 14.31
N THR A 54 4.81 12.87 13.71
CA THR A 54 3.58 13.69 13.73
C THR A 54 2.40 13.03 13.00
N GLY A 55 2.56 11.72 12.67
CA GLY A 55 1.57 10.79 12.18
C GLY A 55 2.06 9.36 12.39
N PRO A 56 1.97 8.82 13.63
CA PRO A 56 2.72 7.62 14.06
C PRO A 56 2.45 6.36 13.26
N SER A 57 1.31 6.22 12.68
CA SER A 57 0.82 4.94 12.16
C SER A 57 1.21 4.64 10.72
N VAL A 58 1.28 5.64 9.83
CA VAL A 58 1.62 5.41 8.42
C VAL A 58 3.09 5.02 8.26
N VAL A 59 3.96 5.66 9.02
CA VAL A 59 5.41 5.37 8.99
C VAL A 59 5.68 3.95 9.46
N MET A 60 4.99 3.50 10.52
CA MET A 60 5.11 2.14 11.06
C MET A 60 4.59 1.06 10.11
N LEU A 61 3.64 1.41 9.24
CA LEU A 61 3.10 0.47 8.26
C LEU A 61 4.17 -0.07 7.32
N LEU A 62 5.14 0.75 6.90
CA LEU A 62 6.13 0.36 5.90
C LEU A 62 7.05 -0.77 6.37
N PRO A 63 7.72 -0.70 7.55
CA PRO A 63 8.53 -1.82 8.00
C PRO A 63 7.69 -3.05 8.37
N VAL A 64 6.45 -2.89 8.85
CA VAL A 64 5.54 -4.02 9.07
C VAL A 64 5.18 -4.70 7.76
N ALA A 65 4.79 -3.95 6.73
CA ALA A 65 4.48 -4.49 5.41
C ALA A 65 5.72 -5.15 4.76
N ALA A 66 6.90 -4.56 4.91
CA ALA A 66 8.16 -5.15 4.45
C ALA A 66 8.44 -6.48 5.16
N PHE A 67 8.39 -6.49 6.50
CA PHE A 67 8.62 -7.69 7.30
C PHE A 67 7.65 -8.82 6.94
N LEU A 68 6.35 -8.53 6.85
CA LEU A 68 5.33 -9.53 6.52
C LEU A 68 5.49 -10.05 5.10
N SER A 69 5.82 -9.17 4.13
CA SER A 69 6.08 -9.59 2.76
C SER A 69 7.33 -10.46 2.62
N LEU A 70 8.38 -10.20 3.40
CA LEU A 70 9.59 -11.02 3.47
C LEU A 70 9.33 -12.36 4.17
N LEU A 71 8.57 -12.36 5.28
CA LEU A 71 8.25 -13.55 6.06
C LEU A 71 7.40 -14.55 5.25
N GLY A 72 6.43 -14.06 4.48
CA GLY A 72 5.51 -14.85 3.67
C GLY A 72 6.16 -15.56 2.48
N GLN A 73 7.45 -15.36 2.22
CA GLN A 73 8.15 -16.02 1.13
C GLN A 73 8.98 -17.24 1.60
N PRO A 74 9.06 -18.32 0.79
CA PRO A 74 10.01 -19.39 1.05
C PRO A 74 11.47 -18.94 0.85
N ALA A 75 12.40 -19.56 1.58
CA ALA A 75 13.83 -19.33 1.41
C ALA A 75 14.32 -20.02 0.13
N HIS A 76 14.14 -19.37 -1.01
CA HIS A 76 14.57 -19.84 -2.32
C HIS A 76 15.57 -18.87 -2.96
N GLU A 77 16.47 -19.37 -3.79
CA GLU A 77 17.53 -18.60 -4.41
C GLU A 77 17.00 -17.48 -5.31
N ASP A 78 15.94 -17.74 -6.06
CA ASP A 78 15.34 -16.77 -6.98
C ASP A 78 14.78 -15.51 -6.29
N ASN A 79 14.54 -15.59 -4.99
CA ASN A 79 13.97 -14.50 -4.21
C ASN A 79 15.02 -13.54 -3.61
N ARG A 80 16.32 -13.88 -3.66
CA ARG A 80 17.40 -13.10 -3.02
C ARG A 80 17.40 -11.63 -3.43
N ALA A 81 17.29 -11.36 -4.73
CA ALA A 81 17.24 -10.01 -5.26
C ALA A 81 16.01 -9.24 -4.73
N ALA A 82 14.84 -9.87 -4.71
CA ALA A 82 13.62 -9.24 -4.23
C ALA A 82 13.71 -8.88 -2.73
N TRP A 83 14.37 -9.68 -1.92
CA TRP A 83 14.56 -9.40 -0.49
C TRP A 83 15.45 -8.17 -0.24
N ILE A 84 16.62 -8.09 -0.91
CA ILE A 84 17.50 -6.94 -0.80
C ILE A 84 16.82 -5.68 -1.31
N LEU A 85 16.14 -5.77 -2.46
CA LEU A 85 15.39 -4.66 -3.03
C LEU A 85 14.26 -4.19 -2.11
N THR A 86 13.61 -5.09 -1.37
CA THR A 86 12.60 -4.70 -0.37
C THR A 86 13.22 -3.83 0.73
N LEU A 87 14.40 -4.19 1.26
CA LEU A 87 15.09 -3.37 2.26
C LEU A 87 15.57 -2.03 1.70
N LEU A 88 16.11 -2.01 0.47
CA LEU A 88 16.52 -0.76 -0.18
C LEU A 88 15.34 0.18 -0.39
N LEU A 89 14.23 -0.35 -0.88
CA LEU A 89 12.99 0.42 -1.07
C LEU A 89 12.37 0.86 0.26
N LEU A 90 12.47 0.03 1.31
CA LEU A 90 12.05 0.41 2.66
C LEU A 90 12.91 1.57 3.18
N GLY A 91 14.23 1.48 3.07
CA GLY A 91 15.14 2.53 3.48
C GLY A 91 14.91 3.84 2.72
N LEU A 92 14.73 3.75 1.39
CA LEU A 92 14.41 4.91 0.56
C LEU A 92 13.06 5.52 0.91
N GLY A 93 12.03 4.69 1.16
CA GLY A 93 10.71 5.14 1.59
C GLY A 93 10.74 5.85 2.95
N LEU A 94 11.43 5.28 3.94
CA LEU A 94 11.60 5.91 5.25
C LEU A 94 12.41 7.21 5.17
N SER A 95 13.45 7.26 4.32
CA SER A 95 14.21 8.49 4.06
C SER A 95 13.33 9.58 3.46
N LEU A 96 12.42 9.22 2.54
CA LEU A 96 11.49 10.15 1.92
C LEU A 96 10.48 10.71 2.95
N LEU A 97 9.99 9.87 3.87
CA LEU A 97 9.11 10.31 4.95
C LEU A 97 9.83 11.21 5.98
N ALA A 98 11.15 11.06 6.12
CA ALA A 98 12.01 11.89 6.98
C ALA A 98 12.43 13.21 6.32
N ALA A 99 12.43 13.27 5.00
CA ALA A 99 12.96 14.40 4.25
C ALA A 99 11.93 15.52 4.10
N HIS A 100 12.41 16.75 4.12
CA HIS A 100 11.61 17.94 3.91
C HIS A 100 12.03 18.68 2.63
N ASP A 101 11.12 19.41 2.04
CA ASP A 101 11.33 20.29 0.90
C ASP A 101 12.06 19.65 -0.31
N GLY A 102 13.10 20.27 -0.82
CA GLY A 102 13.82 19.82 -2.02
C GLY A 102 14.46 18.44 -1.89
N LEU A 103 14.94 18.05 -0.70
CA LEU A 103 15.49 16.72 -0.48
C LEU A 103 14.43 15.62 -0.66
N GLY A 104 13.19 15.86 -0.22
CA GLY A 104 12.08 14.95 -0.44
C GLY A 104 11.82 14.70 -1.93
N LEU A 105 11.85 15.75 -2.76
CA LEU A 105 11.68 15.63 -4.21
C LEU A 105 12.86 14.90 -4.89
N ILE A 106 14.09 15.10 -4.43
CA ILE A 106 15.27 14.35 -4.92
C ILE A 106 15.13 12.85 -4.61
N LEU A 107 14.77 12.49 -3.39
CA LEU A 107 14.56 11.11 -2.99
C LEU A 107 13.38 10.48 -3.73
N LEU A 108 12.35 11.26 -4.01
CA LEU A 108 11.21 10.86 -4.82
C LEU A 108 11.62 10.56 -6.27
N ALA A 109 12.42 11.45 -6.89
CA ALA A 109 12.99 11.20 -8.22
C ALA A 109 13.86 9.92 -8.23
N LEU A 110 14.69 9.73 -7.19
CA LEU A 110 15.49 8.52 -7.02
C LEU A 110 14.62 7.26 -6.92
N LEU A 111 13.54 7.29 -6.14
CA LEU A 111 12.59 6.18 -6.06
C LEU A 111 12.00 5.84 -7.44
N LEU A 112 11.56 6.85 -8.19
CA LEU A 112 10.99 6.66 -9.52
C LEU A 112 12.01 6.11 -10.51
N ILE A 113 13.28 6.55 -10.45
CA ILE A 113 14.38 5.99 -11.24
C ILE A 113 14.60 4.50 -10.89
N VAL A 114 14.59 4.16 -9.60
CA VAL A 114 14.69 2.77 -9.15
C VAL A 114 13.52 1.95 -9.70
N MET A 115 12.29 2.48 -9.70
CA MET A 115 11.12 1.80 -10.27
C MET A 115 11.25 1.58 -11.78
N VAL A 116 11.76 2.57 -12.53
CA VAL A 116 12.09 2.43 -13.97
C VAL A 116 13.11 1.31 -14.17
N ALA A 117 14.20 1.32 -13.39
CA ALA A 117 15.27 0.32 -13.49
C ALA A 117 14.75 -1.10 -13.19
N LEU A 118 13.90 -1.25 -12.17
CA LEU A 118 13.29 -2.52 -11.80
C LEU A 118 12.39 -3.05 -12.91
N LEU A 119 11.47 -2.24 -13.43
CA LEU A 119 10.60 -2.66 -14.53
C LEU A 119 11.40 -2.99 -15.79
N TYR A 120 12.44 -2.21 -16.10
CA TYR A 120 13.31 -2.49 -17.23
C TYR A 120 14.10 -3.79 -17.05
N ARG A 121 14.61 -4.09 -15.85
CA ARG A 121 15.33 -5.33 -15.53
C ARG A 121 14.46 -6.57 -15.71
N TYR A 122 13.19 -6.48 -15.35
CA TYR A 122 12.23 -7.59 -15.41
C TYR A 122 11.32 -7.56 -16.64
N ARG A 123 11.64 -6.74 -17.68
CA ARG A 123 10.82 -6.60 -18.89
C ARG A 123 10.60 -7.90 -19.69
N ALA A 124 11.53 -8.86 -19.58
CA ALA A 124 11.45 -10.14 -20.28
C ALA A 124 10.33 -11.07 -19.75
N LEU A 125 9.73 -10.75 -18.61
CA LEU A 125 8.63 -11.52 -18.02
C LEU A 125 7.27 -11.26 -18.69
N SER A 126 7.27 -10.72 -19.94
CA SER A 126 6.13 -10.69 -20.87
C SER A 126 4.80 -10.21 -20.29
N VAL A 127 4.76 -8.97 -19.81
CA VAL A 127 3.51 -8.29 -19.49
C VAL A 127 3.39 -7.05 -20.38
N SER A 128 2.33 -6.98 -21.19
CA SER A 128 2.07 -5.85 -22.11
C SER A 128 2.08 -4.46 -21.45
N HIS A 129 1.83 -4.41 -20.15
CA HIS A 129 1.79 -3.16 -19.37
C HIS A 129 3.17 -2.67 -18.87
N LEU A 130 4.25 -3.45 -19.02
CA LEU A 130 5.57 -3.07 -18.49
C LEU A 130 6.16 -1.82 -19.17
N TRP A 131 6.04 -1.73 -20.49
CA TRP A 131 6.50 -0.55 -21.22
C TRP A 131 5.71 0.71 -20.86
N GLN A 132 4.40 0.56 -20.70
CA GLN A 132 3.56 1.66 -20.20
C GLN A 132 3.98 2.08 -18.78
N GLY A 133 4.32 1.13 -17.92
CA GLY A 133 4.81 1.41 -16.57
C GLY A 133 6.16 2.12 -16.55
N ILE A 134 7.12 1.68 -17.41
CA ILE A 134 8.42 2.33 -17.58
C ILE A 134 8.24 3.79 -18.03
N GLY A 135 7.40 4.03 -19.03
CA GLY A 135 7.10 5.36 -19.51
C GLY A 135 6.45 6.24 -18.44
N MET A 136 5.53 5.67 -17.64
CA MET A 136 4.83 6.39 -16.59
C MET A 136 5.75 6.80 -15.43
N TYR A 137 6.62 5.90 -14.95
CA TYR A 137 7.61 6.27 -13.93
C TYR A 137 8.68 7.20 -14.50
N GLY A 138 9.08 7.04 -15.77
CA GLY A 138 9.97 7.99 -16.46
C GLY A 138 9.35 9.38 -16.53
N PHE A 139 8.08 9.50 -16.89
CA PHE A 139 7.33 10.76 -16.81
C PHE A 139 7.31 11.32 -15.39
N GLY A 140 7.14 10.47 -14.39
CA GLY A 140 7.22 10.87 -12.98
C GLY A 140 8.58 11.45 -12.59
N VAL A 141 9.69 10.90 -13.11
CA VAL A 141 11.04 11.47 -12.89
C VAL A 141 11.11 12.88 -13.47
N VAL A 142 10.63 13.07 -14.72
CA VAL A 142 10.58 14.41 -15.34
C VAL A 142 9.74 15.37 -14.48
N CYS A 143 8.57 14.94 -14.02
CA CYS A 143 7.73 15.75 -13.14
C CYS A 143 8.43 16.11 -11.83
N ALA A 144 9.17 15.17 -11.19
CA ALA A 144 9.91 15.45 -9.98
C ALA A 144 11.03 16.48 -10.19
N VAL A 145 11.73 16.42 -11.34
CA VAL A 145 12.73 17.43 -11.71
C VAL A 145 12.07 18.78 -11.98
N VAL A 146 10.95 18.82 -12.70
CA VAL A 146 10.18 20.04 -12.95
C VAL A 146 9.70 20.65 -11.64
N ALA A 147 9.26 19.82 -10.68
CA ALA A 147 8.84 20.28 -9.36
C ALA A 147 9.97 20.96 -8.56
N LEU A 148 11.22 20.55 -8.79
CA LEU A 148 12.42 21.12 -8.17
C LEU A 148 12.85 22.46 -8.80
N THR A 149 12.67 22.60 -10.12
CA THR A 149 13.31 23.68 -10.90
C THR A 149 12.36 24.75 -11.40
N ALA A 150 11.07 24.41 -11.59
CA ALA A 150 10.08 25.33 -12.14
C ALA A 150 9.43 26.20 -11.05
N PRO A 151 9.01 27.43 -11.40
CA PRO A 151 8.21 28.26 -10.49
C PRO A 151 6.78 27.70 -10.34
N ALA A 152 6.09 28.15 -9.27
CA ALA A 152 4.65 27.95 -9.16
C ALA A 152 3.91 28.73 -10.29
N PRO A 153 2.82 28.20 -10.89
CA PRO A 153 2.07 26.99 -10.49
C PRO A 153 2.58 25.67 -11.12
N VAL A 154 3.53 25.72 -12.07
CA VAL A 154 3.99 24.55 -12.83
C VAL A 154 4.56 23.47 -11.89
N SER A 155 5.38 23.87 -10.91
CA SER A 155 5.93 22.95 -9.92
C SER A 155 4.83 22.20 -9.14
N MET A 156 3.73 22.87 -8.80
CA MET A 156 2.61 22.26 -8.07
C MET A 156 1.87 21.22 -8.90
N VAL A 157 1.63 21.49 -10.19
CA VAL A 157 1.03 20.52 -11.11
C VAL A 157 1.95 19.31 -11.28
N ALA A 158 3.26 19.53 -11.36
CA ALA A 158 4.24 18.46 -11.44
C ALA A 158 4.24 17.57 -10.18
N VAL A 159 4.17 18.15 -8.98
CA VAL A 159 4.02 17.41 -7.72
C VAL A 159 2.73 16.59 -7.71
N LEU A 160 1.60 17.18 -8.12
CA LEU A 160 0.33 16.45 -8.23
C LEU A 160 0.41 15.25 -9.18
N ALA A 161 1.09 15.41 -10.32
CA ALA A 161 1.31 14.32 -11.26
C ALA A 161 2.11 13.17 -10.61
N VAL A 162 3.17 13.49 -9.87
CA VAL A 162 3.94 12.47 -9.13
C VAL A 162 3.08 11.79 -8.05
N CYS A 163 2.27 12.56 -7.31
CA CYS A 163 1.33 11.98 -6.35
C CYS A 163 0.36 11.01 -7.03
N ALA A 164 -0.18 11.35 -8.21
CA ALA A 164 -1.12 10.52 -8.97
C ALA A 164 -0.46 9.26 -9.60
N ILE A 165 0.86 9.25 -9.77
CA ILE A 165 1.63 8.07 -10.20
C ILE A 165 1.83 7.11 -9.04
N LEU A 166 2.12 7.60 -7.84
CA LEU A 166 2.41 6.79 -6.65
C LEU A 166 1.13 6.32 -5.96
N LEU A 167 0.21 7.24 -5.68
CA LEU A 167 -1.15 6.96 -5.23
C LEU A 167 -2.03 6.90 -6.49
N PRO A 168 -2.27 5.70 -7.06
CA PRO A 168 -2.71 5.58 -8.44
C PRO A 168 -4.04 6.31 -8.70
N LEU A 169 -4.01 7.20 -9.68
CA LEU A 169 -5.16 7.93 -10.21
C LEU A 169 -5.18 7.83 -11.75
N ALA A 170 -6.34 7.57 -12.34
CA ALA A 170 -6.46 7.62 -13.79
C ALA A 170 -6.27 9.06 -14.30
N PRO A 171 -5.49 9.27 -15.39
CA PRO A 171 -4.87 8.29 -16.28
C PRO A 171 -3.44 7.85 -15.89
N LEU A 172 -2.83 8.38 -14.81
CA LEU A 172 -1.43 8.21 -14.44
C LEU A 172 -1.11 6.90 -13.67
N HIS A 173 -2.04 5.94 -13.66
CA HIS A 173 -1.98 4.69 -12.89
C HIS A 173 -1.09 3.59 -13.48
N GLY A 174 -0.62 3.73 -14.75
CA GLY A 174 0.04 2.66 -15.49
C GLY A 174 1.29 2.10 -14.82
N GLY A 175 2.07 2.95 -14.12
CA GLY A 175 3.24 2.55 -13.35
C GLY A 175 2.90 1.60 -12.20
N TYR A 176 1.86 1.93 -11.43
CA TYR A 176 1.40 1.10 -10.32
C TYR A 176 0.90 -0.27 -10.79
N ILE A 177 0.08 -0.31 -11.85
CA ILE A 177 -0.39 -1.58 -12.41
C ILE A 177 0.79 -2.44 -12.88
N ALA A 178 1.76 -1.85 -13.58
CA ALA A 178 2.95 -2.55 -14.06
C ALA A 178 3.79 -3.10 -12.90
N ALA A 179 3.96 -2.34 -11.81
CA ALA A 179 4.71 -2.76 -10.64
C ALA A 179 4.06 -3.97 -9.95
N LEU A 180 2.75 -3.94 -9.70
CA LEU A 180 2.06 -5.04 -9.04
C LEU A 180 1.91 -6.27 -9.95
N ALA A 181 1.65 -6.08 -11.24
CA ALA A 181 1.47 -7.17 -12.18
C ALA A 181 2.78 -7.80 -12.66
N GLY A 182 3.87 -7.01 -12.78
CA GLY A 182 5.10 -7.41 -13.49
C GLY A 182 6.27 -7.79 -12.59
N LEU A 183 6.42 -7.22 -11.39
CA LEU A 183 7.60 -7.49 -10.57
C LEU A 183 7.55 -8.87 -9.90
N PRO A 184 8.73 -9.50 -9.67
CA PRO A 184 8.82 -10.82 -9.08
C PRO A 184 8.76 -10.81 -7.55
N GLY A 185 8.59 -11.98 -6.98
CA GLY A 185 8.72 -12.22 -5.55
C GLY A 185 7.71 -11.47 -4.69
N ASN A 186 8.18 -10.95 -3.56
CA ASN A 186 7.39 -10.19 -2.60
C ASN A 186 7.25 -8.70 -2.96
N LEU A 187 7.99 -8.21 -3.95
CA LEU A 187 7.99 -6.80 -4.32
C LEU A 187 6.57 -6.24 -4.58
N PRO A 188 5.69 -6.91 -5.35
CA PRO A 188 4.32 -6.42 -5.54
C PRO A 188 3.55 -6.24 -4.24
N ALA A 189 3.68 -7.18 -3.31
CA ALA A 189 2.99 -7.13 -2.02
C ALA A 189 3.48 -5.94 -1.18
N PHE A 190 4.78 -5.71 -1.12
CA PHE A 190 5.36 -4.57 -0.42
C PHE A 190 5.01 -3.23 -1.09
N LEU A 191 5.12 -3.16 -2.42
CA LEU A 191 4.83 -1.94 -3.19
C LEU A 191 3.36 -1.54 -3.14
N ALA A 192 2.44 -2.48 -2.92
CA ALA A 192 1.02 -2.17 -2.69
C ALA A 192 0.80 -1.28 -1.45
N CYS A 193 1.70 -1.32 -0.47
CA CYS A 193 1.71 -0.41 0.68
C CYS A 193 2.62 0.79 0.46
N LEU A 194 3.86 0.58 -0.01
CA LEU A 194 4.89 1.61 -0.11
C LEU A 194 4.47 2.78 -0.99
N LEU A 195 4.10 2.50 -2.25
CA LEU A 195 3.83 3.56 -3.22
C LEU A 195 2.67 4.47 -2.81
N PRO A 196 1.49 3.93 -2.39
CA PRO A 196 0.38 4.78 -1.96
C PRO A 196 0.67 5.58 -0.70
N VAL A 197 1.43 5.02 0.25
CA VAL A 197 1.86 5.74 1.47
C VAL A 197 2.71 6.94 1.10
N LEU A 198 3.70 6.77 0.23
CA LEU A 198 4.56 7.87 -0.21
C LEU A 198 3.79 8.89 -1.04
N GLY A 199 2.86 8.44 -1.90
CA GLY A 199 1.99 9.32 -2.66
C GLY A 199 1.09 10.17 -1.77
N LEU A 200 0.47 9.57 -0.74
CA LEU A 200 -0.37 10.30 0.22
C LEU A 200 0.45 11.27 1.07
N HIS A 201 1.65 10.86 1.52
CA HIS A 201 2.55 11.74 2.28
C HIS A 201 2.93 12.98 1.46
N THR A 202 3.35 12.80 0.21
CA THR A 202 3.71 13.90 -0.71
C THR A 202 2.50 14.79 -0.99
N LEU A 203 1.32 14.20 -1.20
CA LEU A 203 0.07 14.95 -1.40
C LEU A 203 -0.27 15.77 -0.17
N THR A 204 -0.15 15.22 1.05
CA THR A 204 -0.42 15.93 2.30
C THR A 204 0.47 17.16 2.44
N ALA A 205 1.75 17.06 2.09
CA ALA A 205 2.69 18.19 2.11
C ALA A 205 2.37 19.25 1.04
N ALA A 206 1.82 18.84 -0.10
CA ALA A 206 1.49 19.73 -1.22
C ALA A 206 0.14 20.44 -1.05
N LEU A 207 -0.86 19.81 -0.41
CA LEU A 207 -2.24 20.31 -0.31
C LEU A 207 -2.38 21.78 0.11
N PRO A 208 -1.66 22.29 1.16
CA PRO A 208 -1.79 23.67 1.59
C PRO A 208 -1.31 24.70 0.56
N ARG A 209 -0.46 24.27 -0.38
CA ARG A 209 0.16 25.14 -1.40
C ARG A 209 -0.58 25.09 -2.75
N LEU A 210 -1.55 24.17 -2.90
CA LEU A 210 -2.28 24.00 -4.16
C LEU A 210 -3.31 25.10 -4.38
N PRO A 211 -3.33 25.73 -5.57
CA PRO A 211 -4.38 26.69 -5.91
C PRO A 211 -5.76 26.01 -5.94
N GLY A 212 -6.78 26.74 -5.53
CA GLY A 212 -8.16 26.20 -5.47
C GLY A 212 -8.64 25.61 -6.79
N ASP A 213 -8.27 26.22 -7.91
CA ASP A 213 -8.64 25.79 -9.26
C ASP A 213 -7.98 24.46 -9.66
N ALA A 214 -6.74 24.20 -9.21
CA ALA A 214 -6.05 22.93 -9.48
C ALA A 214 -6.75 21.74 -8.81
N LEU A 215 -7.46 21.96 -7.72
CA LEU A 215 -8.24 20.92 -7.02
C LEU A 215 -9.63 20.72 -7.59
N GLY A 216 -10.14 21.63 -8.45
CA GLY A 216 -11.52 21.60 -8.93
C GLY A 216 -11.88 20.35 -9.75
N ALA A 217 -10.96 19.86 -10.57
CA ALA A 217 -11.18 18.68 -11.42
C ALA A 217 -10.87 17.35 -10.71
N LEU A 218 -10.09 17.37 -9.61
CA LEU A 218 -9.63 16.14 -8.95
C LEU A 218 -10.74 15.29 -8.37
N PRO A 219 -11.83 15.83 -7.77
CA PRO A 219 -12.94 15.01 -7.29
C PRO A 219 -13.60 14.23 -8.43
N ALA A 220 -13.82 14.86 -9.58
CA ALA A 220 -14.40 14.21 -10.76
C ALA A 220 -13.44 13.12 -11.30
N LEU A 221 -12.15 13.41 -11.40
CA LEU A 221 -11.14 12.41 -11.79
C LEU A 221 -11.08 11.25 -10.81
N GLY A 222 -11.22 11.51 -9.50
CA GLY A 222 -11.30 10.47 -8.49
C GLY A 222 -12.49 9.53 -8.71
N LEU A 223 -13.68 10.05 -8.97
CA LEU A 223 -14.87 9.24 -9.23
C LEU A 223 -14.75 8.46 -10.55
N VAL A 224 -14.27 9.10 -11.62
CA VAL A 224 -14.00 8.44 -12.90
C VAL A 224 -12.95 7.33 -12.74
N GLY A 225 -11.88 7.60 -12.00
CA GLY A 225 -10.85 6.62 -11.69
C GLY A 225 -11.38 5.42 -10.88
N ALA A 226 -12.29 5.68 -9.93
CA ALA A 226 -12.94 4.62 -9.15
C ALA A 226 -13.79 3.70 -10.03
N ALA A 227 -14.65 4.28 -10.88
CA ALA A 227 -15.45 3.53 -11.82
C ALA A 227 -14.60 2.77 -12.85
N TYR A 228 -13.61 3.44 -13.44
CA TYR A 228 -12.69 2.85 -14.41
C TYR A 228 -11.90 1.67 -13.79
N GLY A 229 -11.32 1.86 -12.59
CA GLY A 229 -10.60 0.82 -11.88
C GLY A 229 -11.47 -0.41 -11.59
N ALA A 230 -12.70 -0.19 -11.14
CA ALA A 230 -13.67 -1.26 -10.87
C ALA A 230 -14.04 -2.04 -12.13
N LEU A 231 -14.36 -1.36 -13.24
CA LEU A 231 -14.67 -1.99 -14.51
C LEU A 231 -13.48 -2.76 -15.09
N LYS A 232 -12.26 -2.19 -14.98
CA LYS A 232 -11.05 -2.88 -15.43
C LYS A 232 -10.73 -4.10 -14.57
N ALA A 233 -10.97 -4.06 -13.25
CA ALA A 233 -10.80 -5.20 -12.36
C ALA A 233 -11.72 -6.36 -12.74
N LEU A 234 -13.01 -6.07 -13.06
CA LEU A 234 -13.98 -7.06 -13.55
C LEU A 234 -13.53 -7.77 -14.83
N ALA A 235 -12.82 -7.06 -15.70
CA ALA A 235 -12.36 -7.59 -16.99
C ALA A 235 -11.02 -8.39 -16.89
N GLN A 236 -10.39 -8.49 -15.70
CA GLN A 236 -9.10 -9.16 -15.57
C GLN A 236 -9.22 -10.67 -15.37
N SER A 237 -8.40 -11.44 -16.10
CA SER A 237 -8.22 -12.88 -15.88
C SER A 237 -7.02 -13.21 -14.98
N ARG A 238 -6.10 -12.26 -14.79
CA ARG A 238 -4.89 -12.41 -13.98
C ARG A 238 -5.07 -11.77 -12.60
N VAL A 239 -4.91 -12.53 -11.52
CA VAL A 239 -5.12 -12.06 -10.14
C VAL A 239 -4.33 -10.79 -9.81
N ARG A 240 -3.06 -10.73 -10.18
CA ARG A 240 -2.21 -9.57 -9.87
C ARG A 240 -2.70 -8.28 -10.55
N ALA A 241 -3.14 -8.37 -11.80
CA ALA A 241 -3.72 -7.25 -12.53
C ALA A 241 -5.09 -6.87 -11.93
N LEU A 242 -5.92 -7.86 -11.59
CA LEU A 242 -7.20 -7.63 -10.90
C LEU A 242 -6.99 -6.84 -9.61
N LEU A 243 -6.09 -7.27 -8.73
CA LEU A 243 -5.80 -6.58 -7.47
C LEU A 243 -5.21 -5.18 -7.68
N ALA A 244 -4.40 -4.99 -8.71
CA ALA A 244 -3.83 -3.68 -9.05
C ALA A 244 -4.92 -2.70 -9.51
N TYR A 245 -5.88 -3.13 -10.35
CA TYR A 245 -7.02 -2.31 -10.76
C TYR A 245 -8.05 -2.12 -9.63
N ALA A 246 -8.22 -3.10 -8.74
CA ALA A 246 -9.02 -2.93 -7.53
C ALA A 246 -8.45 -1.80 -6.66
N ASN A 247 -7.14 -1.78 -6.45
CA ASN A 247 -6.47 -0.70 -5.72
C ASN A 247 -6.61 0.66 -6.42
N LEU A 248 -6.53 0.71 -7.76
CA LEU A 248 -6.82 1.92 -8.51
C LEU A 248 -8.22 2.44 -8.16
N SER A 249 -9.23 1.58 -8.13
CA SER A 249 -10.59 1.96 -7.75
C SER A 249 -10.65 2.51 -6.32
N PHE A 250 -10.09 1.81 -5.36
CA PHE A 250 -10.11 2.18 -3.95
C PHE A 250 -9.34 3.47 -3.66
N PHE A 251 -8.14 3.64 -4.22
CA PHE A 251 -7.35 4.86 -4.03
C PHE A 251 -7.89 6.05 -4.81
N SER A 252 -8.61 5.82 -5.91
CA SER A 252 -9.32 6.89 -6.62
C SER A 252 -10.47 7.45 -5.79
N MET A 253 -11.17 6.63 -4.97
CA MET A 253 -12.13 7.14 -3.98
C MET A 253 -11.45 8.00 -2.92
N LEU A 254 -10.24 7.65 -2.50
CA LEU A 254 -9.46 8.46 -1.56
C LEU A 254 -9.07 9.82 -2.19
N TRP A 255 -8.72 9.85 -3.47
CA TRP A 255 -8.48 11.10 -4.20
C TRP A 255 -9.74 11.99 -4.23
N TRP A 256 -10.89 11.42 -4.56
CA TRP A 256 -12.15 12.16 -4.50
C TRP A 256 -12.37 12.79 -3.12
N TYR A 257 -12.18 11.99 -2.08
CA TYR A 257 -12.38 12.44 -0.71
C TYR A 257 -11.41 13.59 -0.33
N VAL A 258 -10.09 13.37 -0.51
CA VAL A 258 -9.05 14.33 -0.13
C VAL A 258 -9.19 15.64 -0.91
N ALA A 259 -9.51 15.58 -2.20
CA ALA A 259 -9.72 16.76 -3.03
C ALA A 259 -10.98 17.54 -2.64
N THR A 260 -12.03 16.85 -2.15
CA THR A 260 -13.27 17.46 -1.70
C THR A 260 -13.10 18.13 -0.33
N VAL A 261 -12.49 17.43 0.63
CA VAL A 261 -12.32 17.90 2.02
C VAL A 261 -11.10 18.83 2.17
N ARG A 262 -10.16 18.76 1.23
CA ARG A 262 -8.88 19.51 1.21
C ARG A 262 -7.98 19.25 2.42
N THR A 263 -8.18 18.13 3.09
CA THR A 263 -7.36 17.67 4.22
C THR A 263 -7.20 16.16 4.17
N VAL A 264 -6.19 15.65 4.87
CA VAL A 264 -5.96 14.20 5.04
C VAL A 264 -6.20 13.84 6.51
N PRO A 265 -7.44 13.51 6.89
CA PRO A 265 -7.76 13.16 8.26
C PRO A 265 -7.29 11.71 8.56
N PRO A 266 -7.25 11.31 9.86
CA PRO A 266 -6.82 9.97 10.28
C PRO A 266 -7.58 8.83 9.60
N GLN A 267 -8.86 9.01 9.26
CA GLN A 267 -9.69 8.04 8.55
C GLN A 267 -9.18 7.75 7.13
N ALA A 268 -8.67 8.78 6.44
CA ALA A 268 -8.06 8.63 5.12
C ALA A 268 -6.78 7.78 5.17
N VAL A 269 -5.99 8.03 6.21
CA VAL A 269 -4.77 7.26 6.51
C VAL A 269 -5.10 5.81 6.85
N LEU A 270 -6.11 5.58 7.71
CA LEU A 270 -6.59 4.24 8.05
C LEU A 270 -7.06 3.48 6.83
N TYR A 271 -7.88 4.12 5.98
CA TYR A 271 -8.39 3.51 4.76
C TYR A 271 -7.28 3.09 3.81
N LEU A 272 -6.30 3.98 3.56
CA LEU A 272 -5.15 3.69 2.73
C LEU A 272 -4.31 2.54 3.30
N ALA A 273 -3.99 2.59 4.60
CA ALA A 273 -3.16 1.59 5.27
C ALA A 273 -3.83 0.21 5.26
N ALA A 274 -5.12 0.14 5.59
CA ALA A 274 -5.88 -1.11 5.60
C ALA A 274 -6.03 -1.70 4.19
N THR A 275 -6.32 -0.87 3.18
CA THR A 275 -6.43 -1.29 1.78
C THR A 275 -5.09 -1.82 1.25
N GLY A 276 -4.01 -1.09 1.51
CA GLY A 276 -2.66 -1.54 1.14
C GLY A 276 -2.28 -2.87 1.79
N LEU A 277 -2.55 -3.02 3.10
CA LEU A 277 -2.23 -4.23 3.84
C LEU A 277 -3.10 -5.42 3.42
N ALA A 278 -4.39 -5.23 3.15
CA ALA A 278 -5.26 -6.27 2.61
C ALA A 278 -4.76 -6.76 1.24
N THR A 279 -4.36 -5.83 0.37
CA THR A 279 -3.76 -6.17 -0.93
C THR A 279 -2.40 -6.87 -0.78
N ASN A 280 -1.57 -6.43 0.17
CA ASN A 280 -0.32 -7.12 0.51
C ASN A 280 -0.60 -8.60 0.84
N GLY A 281 -1.57 -8.87 1.73
CA GLY A 281 -1.97 -10.24 2.09
C GLY A 281 -2.50 -11.05 0.91
N LEU A 282 -3.34 -10.46 0.06
CA LEU A 282 -3.88 -11.14 -1.12
C LEU A 282 -2.78 -11.46 -2.15
N LEU A 283 -1.82 -10.56 -2.37
CA LEU A 283 -0.69 -10.79 -3.25
C LEU A 283 0.26 -11.86 -2.69
N LEU A 284 0.49 -11.90 -1.37
CA LEU A 284 1.24 -12.97 -0.72
C LEU A 284 0.52 -14.32 -0.83
N SER A 285 -0.79 -14.34 -0.63
CA SER A 285 -1.62 -15.53 -0.83
C SER A 285 -1.51 -16.05 -2.26
N TRP A 286 -1.58 -15.16 -3.26
CA TRP A 286 -1.38 -15.52 -4.65
C TRP A 286 0.04 -16.03 -4.93
N TYR A 287 1.06 -15.42 -4.30
CA TYR A 287 2.43 -15.89 -4.42
C TYR A 287 2.61 -17.31 -3.86
N ALA A 288 1.98 -17.62 -2.73
CA ALA A 288 2.01 -18.96 -2.14
C ALA A 288 1.38 -20.01 -3.07
N ILE A 289 0.30 -19.68 -3.78
CA ILE A 289 -0.27 -20.53 -4.82
C ILE A 289 0.71 -20.70 -5.98
N ARG A 290 1.22 -19.58 -6.51
CA ARG A 290 2.13 -19.60 -7.66
C ARG A 290 3.42 -20.38 -7.39
N ALA A 291 3.93 -20.37 -6.18
CA ALA A 291 5.12 -21.15 -5.78
C ALA A 291 4.90 -22.67 -5.84
N ARG A 292 3.64 -23.11 -5.78
CA ARG A 292 3.25 -24.54 -5.81
C ARG A 292 2.82 -25.00 -7.20
N TYR A 293 2.13 -24.15 -7.92
CA TYR A 293 1.42 -24.48 -9.16
C TYR A 293 2.03 -23.83 -10.42
N GLY A 294 2.98 -22.93 -10.24
CA GLY A 294 3.49 -22.11 -11.35
C GLY A 294 2.57 -20.94 -11.71
N ASP A 295 2.86 -20.31 -12.84
CA ASP A 295 2.11 -19.15 -13.33
C ASP A 295 0.90 -19.63 -14.16
N MET A 296 -0.15 -20.04 -13.47
CA MET A 296 -1.38 -20.51 -14.12
C MET A 296 -2.46 -19.42 -14.11
N ASP A 297 -3.32 -19.46 -15.12
CA ASP A 297 -4.52 -18.60 -15.16
C ASP A 297 -5.54 -19.04 -14.09
N LEU A 298 -6.31 -18.08 -13.59
CA LEU A 298 -7.42 -18.31 -12.64
C LEU A 298 -8.37 -19.43 -13.05
N ARG A 299 -8.49 -19.69 -14.37
CA ARG A 299 -9.39 -20.73 -14.89
C ARG A 299 -8.85 -22.15 -14.70
N ALA A 300 -7.54 -22.28 -14.48
CA ALA A 300 -6.87 -23.58 -14.35
C ALA A 300 -6.82 -24.11 -12.91
N ILE A 301 -6.96 -23.21 -11.90
CA ILE A 301 -6.85 -23.54 -10.48
C ILE A 301 -8.24 -23.44 -9.85
N ARG A 302 -8.74 -24.54 -9.28
CA ARG A 302 -10.05 -24.61 -8.60
C ARG A 302 -10.01 -25.59 -7.44
N GLY A 303 -10.92 -25.43 -6.47
CA GLY A 303 -11.14 -26.42 -5.43
C GLY A 303 -10.06 -26.48 -4.36
N LEU A 304 -9.37 -25.36 -4.07
CA LEU A 304 -8.28 -25.32 -3.10
C LEU A 304 -8.74 -25.42 -1.63
N ALA A 305 -10.03 -25.29 -1.34
CA ALA A 305 -10.54 -25.35 0.03
C ALA A 305 -10.28 -26.70 0.71
N HIS A 306 -10.37 -27.79 -0.04
CA HIS A 306 -10.16 -29.13 0.50
C HIS A 306 -8.67 -29.47 0.74
N PRO A 307 -7.75 -29.31 -0.25
CA PRO A 307 -6.33 -29.63 -0.07
C PRO A 307 -5.56 -28.63 0.78
N MET A 308 -6.03 -27.36 0.86
CA MET A 308 -5.35 -26.28 1.56
C MET A 308 -6.29 -25.52 2.52
N PRO A 309 -6.77 -26.15 3.60
CA PRO A 309 -7.77 -25.56 4.49
C PRO A 309 -7.29 -24.30 5.22
N ARG A 310 -6.01 -24.25 5.66
CA ARG A 310 -5.43 -23.06 6.30
C ARG A 310 -5.36 -21.89 5.33
N PHE A 311 -4.94 -22.15 4.10
CA PHE A 311 -4.95 -21.15 3.04
C PHE A 311 -6.36 -20.64 2.79
N ALA A 312 -7.34 -21.54 2.66
CA ALA A 312 -8.72 -21.19 2.33
C ALA A 312 -9.33 -20.24 3.37
N VAL A 313 -9.14 -20.51 4.67
CA VAL A 313 -9.65 -19.65 5.73
C VAL A 313 -8.99 -18.27 5.70
N LEU A 314 -7.65 -18.18 5.63
CA LEU A 314 -6.94 -16.91 5.64
C LEU A 314 -7.22 -16.10 4.37
N PHE A 315 -7.29 -16.74 3.21
CA PHE A 315 -7.64 -16.10 1.95
C PHE A 315 -9.07 -15.54 1.98
N ALA A 316 -10.04 -16.31 2.51
CA ALA A 316 -11.41 -15.83 2.68
C ALA A 316 -11.48 -14.60 3.60
N LEU A 317 -10.79 -14.63 4.74
CA LEU A 317 -10.72 -13.48 5.65
C LEU A 317 -10.09 -12.25 5.01
N LEU A 318 -9.03 -12.42 4.19
CA LEU A 318 -8.42 -11.33 3.43
C LEU A 318 -9.35 -10.76 2.36
N ILE A 319 -10.12 -11.60 1.67
CA ILE A 319 -11.15 -11.14 0.72
C ILE A 319 -12.24 -10.35 1.45
N LEU A 320 -12.74 -10.84 2.58
CA LEU A 320 -13.74 -10.12 3.39
C LEU A 320 -13.18 -8.78 3.91
N ALA A 321 -11.90 -8.74 4.29
CA ALA A 321 -11.23 -7.51 4.67
C ALA A 321 -11.13 -6.52 3.51
N ALA A 322 -10.74 -6.98 2.31
CA ALA A 322 -10.61 -6.16 1.12
C ALA A 322 -11.97 -5.64 0.60
N LEU A 323 -13.05 -6.42 0.81
CA LEU A 323 -14.44 -6.02 0.56
C LEU A 323 -14.89 -4.86 1.46
N GLY A 324 -14.17 -4.58 2.53
CA GLY A 324 -14.59 -3.59 3.51
C GLY A 324 -15.78 -4.07 4.33
N LEU A 325 -15.74 -5.30 4.83
CA LEU A 325 -16.72 -5.81 5.79
C LEU A 325 -16.24 -5.65 7.23
N PRO A 326 -17.15 -5.49 8.21
CA PRO A 326 -16.77 -5.53 9.62
C PRO A 326 -16.21 -6.93 9.97
N PRO A 327 -15.25 -7.06 10.88
CA PRO A 327 -14.63 -6.05 11.74
C PRO A 327 -13.31 -5.46 11.22
N PHE A 328 -13.07 -5.45 9.93
CA PHE A 328 -11.77 -5.11 9.35
C PHE A 328 -11.53 -3.60 9.17
N GLY A 329 -10.24 -3.20 9.13
CA GLY A 329 -9.81 -1.81 9.04
C GLY A 329 -10.26 -1.09 7.75
N VAL A 330 -10.42 -1.80 6.64
CA VAL A 330 -10.93 -1.22 5.39
C VAL A 330 -12.36 -0.69 5.59
N PHE A 331 -13.22 -1.46 6.29
CA PHE A 331 -14.57 -1.02 6.66
C PHE A 331 -14.55 0.24 7.51
N ALA A 332 -13.77 0.22 8.59
CA ALA A 332 -13.71 1.34 9.51
C ALA A 332 -13.20 2.63 8.83
N GLY A 333 -12.16 2.50 7.99
CA GLY A 333 -11.65 3.60 7.19
C GLY A 333 -12.68 4.11 6.19
N PHE A 334 -13.30 3.22 5.42
CA PHE A 334 -14.29 3.57 4.40
C PHE A 334 -15.52 4.26 5.02
N MET A 335 -16.08 3.71 6.09
CA MET A 335 -17.19 4.33 6.80
C MET A 335 -16.78 5.68 7.42
N GLY A 336 -15.58 5.79 7.98
CA GLY A 336 -15.04 7.06 8.47
C GLY A 336 -14.94 8.14 7.41
N LEU A 337 -14.63 7.77 6.16
CA LEU A 337 -14.65 8.71 5.03
C LEU A 337 -16.08 9.14 4.67
N LEU A 338 -17.00 8.19 4.51
CA LEU A 338 -18.37 8.49 4.09
C LEU A 338 -19.19 9.26 5.14
N LEU A 339 -18.91 9.04 6.42
CA LEU A 339 -19.62 9.69 7.53
C LEU A 339 -19.01 11.04 7.92
N THR A 340 -18.06 11.57 7.15
CA THR A 340 -17.49 12.90 7.39
C THR A 340 -18.57 13.97 7.23
N PRO A 341 -18.81 14.84 8.25
CA PRO A 341 -19.82 15.88 8.16
C PRO A 341 -19.55 16.87 7.02
N GLY A 342 -20.60 17.26 6.31
CA GLY A 342 -20.51 18.26 5.24
C GLY A 342 -20.00 17.72 3.89
N LEU A 343 -19.81 16.41 3.75
CA LEU A 343 -19.37 15.81 2.49
C LEU A 343 -20.52 15.84 1.45
N PRO A 344 -20.31 16.34 0.21
CA PRO A 344 -21.33 16.37 -0.83
C PRO A 344 -21.51 14.97 -1.46
N LEU A 345 -22.34 14.14 -0.85
CA LEU A 345 -22.50 12.73 -1.24
C LEU A 345 -23.46 12.51 -2.41
N SER A 346 -24.40 13.42 -2.69
CA SER A 346 -25.58 13.16 -3.54
C SER A 346 -25.26 12.56 -4.91
N GLY A 347 -24.26 13.07 -5.63
CA GLY A 347 -23.84 12.52 -6.93
C GLY A 347 -22.73 11.48 -6.84
N ALA A 348 -21.80 11.65 -5.90
CA ALA A 348 -20.65 10.78 -5.71
C ALA A 348 -21.06 9.41 -5.15
N LEU A 349 -22.07 9.37 -4.27
CA LEU A 349 -22.51 8.15 -3.60
C LEU A 349 -22.91 7.04 -4.59
N ALA A 350 -23.59 7.39 -5.68
CA ALA A 350 -23.97 6.42 -6.70
C ALA A 350 -22.74 5.74 -7.34
N VAL A 351 -21.74 6.52 -7.70
CA VAL A 351 -20.48 5.99 -8.28
C VAL A 351 -19.72 5.15 -7.26
N ILE A 352 -19.64 5.61 -6.01
CA ILE A 352 -18.95 4.90 -4.92
C ILE A 352 -19.63 3.54 -4.65
N VAL A 353 -20.96 3.53 -4.54
CA VAL A 353 -21.73 2.29 -4.32
C VAL A 353 -21.59 1.34 -5.50
N LEU A 354 -21.68 1.82 -6.73
CA LEU A 354 -21.50 0.98 -7.92
C LEU A 354 -20.07 0.39 -7.99
N ALA A 355 -19.04 1.19 -7.68
CA ALA A 355 -17.67 0.70 -7.63
C ALA A 355 -17.48 -0.35 -6.52
N TRP A 356 -18.13 -0.16 -5.37
CA TRP A 356 -18.10 -1.13 -4.26
C TRP A 356 -18.85 -2.43 -4.58
N LEU A 357 -20.02 -2.34 -5.24
CA LEU A 357 -20.74 -3.51 -5.74
C LEU A 357 -19.91 -4.29 -6.77
N ALA A 358 -19.24 -3.59 -7.68
CA ALA A 358 -18.30 -4.22 -8.60
C ALA A 358 -17.14 -4.89 -7.85
N ALA A 359 -16.61 -4.25 -6.80
CA ALA A 359 -15.57 -4.83 -5.95
C ALA A 359 -16.05 -6.11 -5.26
N SER A 360 -17.26 -6.10 -4.74
CA SER A 360 -17.89 -7.29 -4.16
C SER A 360 -17.99 -8.42 -5.17
N TRP A 361 -18.38 -8.10 -6.40
CA TRP A 361 -18.49 -9.10 -7.45
C TRP A 361 -17.15 -9.75 -7.79
N TYR A 362 -16.13 -8.97 -8.19
CA TYR A 362 -14.87 -9.57 -8.65
C TYR A 362 -14.07 -10.23 -7.52
N LEU A 363 -14.16 -9.75 -6.27
CA LEU A 363 -13.47 -10.37 -5.13
C LEU A 363 -14.17 -11.66 -4.69
N LEU A 364 -15.50 -11.70 -4.68
CA LEU A 364 -16.24 -12.94 -4.39
C LEU A 364 -16.10 -13.96 -5.51
N ASP A 365 -16.08 -13.53 -6.78
CA ASP A 365 -15.82 -14.40 -7.92
C ASP A 365 -14.40 -15.01 -7.82
N LEU A 366 -13.40 -14.19 -7.44
CA LEU A 366 -12.04 -14.67 -7.17
C LEU A 366 -12.01 -15.71 -6.05
N LEU A 367 -12.73 -15.46 -4.94
CA LEU A 367 -12.86 -16.39 -3.82
C LEU A 367 -13.50 -17.70 -4.26
N GLN A 368 -14.63 -17.62 -4.94
CA GLN A 368 -15.39 -18.79 -5.40
C GLN A 368 -14.60 -19.64 -6.37
N ARG A 369 -13.93 -19.02 -7.34
CA ARG A 369 -13.12 -19.74 -8.34
C ARG A 369 -11.95 -20.46 -7.73
N LEU A 370 -11.23 -19.86 -6.79
CA LEU A 370 -10.06 -20.49 -6.19
C LEU A 370 -10.42 -21.57 -5.17
N LEU A 371 -11.40 -21.30 -4.31
CA LEU A 371 -11.69 -22.21 -3.18
C LEU A 371 -12.64 -23.34 -3.55
N PHE A 372 -13.60 -23.09 -4.43
CA PHE A 372 -14.66 -24.06 -4.74
C PHE A 372 -14.53 -24.60 -6.16
N GLY A 373 -15.15 -25.76 -6.42
CA GLY A 373 -15.13 -26.45 -7.70
C GLY A 373 -14.52 -27.84 -7.60
N GLY A 374 -14.51 -28.58 -8.74
CA GLY A 374 -14.00 -29.94 -8.79
C GLY A 374 -12.50 -30.02 -8.46
N HIS A 375 -12.19 -30.74 -7.41
CA HIS A 375 -10.81 -31.04 -7.04
C HIS A 375 -10.13 -31.92 -8.12
N ARG A 376 -8.91 -31.57 -8.50
CA ARG A 376 -8.06 -32.40 -9.36
C ARG A 376 -7.28 -33.37 -8.48
N PRO A 377 -7.56 -34.70 -8.52
CA PRO A 377 -6.91 -35.67 -7.65
C PRO A 377 -5.41 -35.86 -7.92
N ASP A 378 -4.94 -35.42 -9.09
CA ASP A 378 -3.55 -35.59 -9.56
C ASP A 378 -2.56 -34.66 -8.83
N LEU A 379 -3.05 -33.68 -8.11
CA LEU A 379 -2.23 -32.63 -7.53
C LEU A 379 -2.27 -32.75 -6.01
N ARG A 380 -1.25 -33.38 -5.43
CA ARG A 380 -1.03 -33.40 -3.97
C ARG A 380 -0.33 -32.10 -3.57
N TYR A 381 -1.07 -31.20 -2.94
CA TYR A 381 -0.54 -29.92 -2.52
C TYR A 381 -0.30 -29.88 -1.03
N GLU A 382 0.87 -29.38 -0.63
CA GLU A 382 1.11 -29.01 0.75
C GLU A 382 0.39 -27.69 1.06
N ASP A 383 -0.33 -27.62 2.16
CA ASP A 383 -0.93 -26.39 2.68
C ASP A 383 0.17 -25.35 3.00
N LEU A 384 -0.21 -24.18 3.50
CA LEU A 384 0.71 -23.11 3.84
C LEU A 384 1.85 -23.58 4.74
N ARG A 385 3.07 -23.19 4.40
CA ARG A 385 4.23 -23.34 5.28
C ARG A 385 4.05 -22.46 6.52
N ARG A 386 4.70 -22.82 7.63
CA ARG A 386 4.56 -22.09 8.90
C ARG A 386 4.81 -20.60 8.78
N THR A 387 5.80 -20.18 8.00
CA THR A 387 6.12 -18.75 7.78
C THR A 387 5.08 -18.03 6.92
N GLU A 388 4.56 -18.68 5.88
CA GLU A 388 3.48 -18.16 5.04
C GLU A 388 2.20 -18.00 5.87
N PHE A 389 1.84 -19.03 6.64
CA PHE A 389 0.69 -19.00 7.55
C PHE A 389 0.82 -17.87 8.58
N ALA A 390 1.98 -17.76 9.25
CA ALA A 390 2.22 -16.72 10.25
C ALA A 390 2.11 -15.31 9.65
N ALA A 391 2.66 -15.08 8.44
CA ALA A 391 2.56 -13.79 7.78
C ALA A 391 1.11 -13.42 7.43
N LEU A 392 0.36 -14.33 6.83
CA LEU A 392 -1.04 -14.08 6.45
C LEU A 392 -1.94 -13.92 7.68
N LEU A 393 -1.74 -14.74 8.73
CA LEU A 393 -2.46 -14.61 9.99
C LEU A 393 -2.18 -13.27 10.65
N ALA A 394 -0.92 -12.83 10.70
CA ALA A 394 -0.55 -11.54 11.27
C ALA A 394 -1.22 -10.39 10.51
N ILE A 395 -1.26 -10.43 9.16
CA ILE A 395 -1.97 -9.44 8.36
C ILE A 395 -3.46 -9.39 8.72
N VAL A 396 -4.13 -10.54 8.80
CA VAL A 396 -5.55 -10.63 9.18
C VAL A 396 -5.79 -10.04 10.56
N LEU A 397 -4.95 -10.39 11.55
CA LEU A 397 -5.07 -9.87 12.92
C LEU A 397 -4.85 -8.35 12.97
N ILE A 398 -3.85 -7.83 12.25
CA ILE A 398 -3.62 -6.38 12.17
C ILE A 398 -4.84 -5.68 11.56
N LEU A 399 -5.42 -6.22 10.48
CA LEU A 399 -6.61 -5.66 9.84
C LEU A 399 -7.83 -5.66 10.78
N ILE A 400 -7.98 -6.69 11.62
CA ILE A 400 -9.03 -6.75 12.66
C ILE A 400 -8.77 -5.68 13.73
N VAL A 401 -7.54 -5.56 14.23
CA VAL A 401 -7.17 -4.54 15.23
C VAL A 401 -7.43 -3.13 14.69
N MET A 402 -7.05 -2.87 13.43
CA MET A 402 -7.31 -1.60 12.75
C MET A 402 -8.82 -1.31 12.63
N GLY A 403 -9.65 -2.32 12.50
CA GLY A 403 -11.10 -2.15 12.40
C GLY A 403 -11.80 -1.97 13.75
N LEU A 404 -11.34 -2.67 14.78
CA LEU A 404 -11.95 -2.62 16.12
C LEU A 404 -11.50 -1.41 16.94
N ALA A 405 -10.28 -0.91 16.72
CA ALA A 405 -9.72 0.21 17.45
C ALA A 405 -9.13 1.28 16.50
N PRO A 406 -9.93 1.83 15.56
CA PRO A 406 -9.43 2.74 14.52
C PRO A 406 -8.81 4.01 15.11
N THR A 407 -9.37 4.54 16.19
CA THR A 407 -8.90 5.77 16.85
C THR A 407 -7.59 5.58 17.60
N ARG A 408 -7.36 4.41 18.19
CA ARG A 408 -6.13 4.13 18.96
C ARG A 408 -4.92 3.88 18.06
N VAL A 409 -5.14 3.36 16.87
CA VAL A 409 -4.06 3.02 15.94
C VAL A 409 -3.51 4.28 15.25
N PHE A 410 -4.34 5.32 15.06
CA PHE A 410 -4.01 6.46 14.21
C PHE A 410 -4.11 7.84 14.90
N GLN A 411 -4.48 7.92 16.18
CA GLN A 411 -4.38 9.16 16.94
C GLN A 411 -3.12 9.11 17.82
N PRO A 412 -2.22 10.11 17.75
CA PRO A 412 -1.29 10.35 18.84
C PRO A 412 -2.15 10.54 20.10
N GLY A 413 -1.74 9.95 21.22
CA GLY A 413 -2.44 10.15 22.47
C GLY A 413 -2.73 11.63 22.65
N ALA A 414 -4.00 12.03 22.69
CA ALA A 414 -4.37 13.42 22.88
C ALA A 414 -3.59 13.91 24.10
N PRO A 415 -2.85 15.04 24.01
CA PRO A 415 -2.26 15.60 25.20
C PRO A 415 -3.41 15.70 26.21
N ILE A 416 -3.24 15.10 27.41
CA ILE A 416 -4.19 15.21 28.48
C ILE A 416 -4.37 16.71 28.68
N ALA A 417 -5.50 17.24 28.21
CA ALA A 417 -5.81 18.63 28.40
C ALA A 417 -5.70 18.87 29.90
N PRO A 418 -4.88 19.83 30.34
CA PRO A 418 -4.82 20.13 31.76
C PRO A 418 -6.24 20.34 32.19
N ALA A 419 -6.69 19.58 33.19
CA ALA A 419 -8.03 19.69 33.73
C ALA A 419 -8.27 21.17 33.94
N GLN A 420 -9.21 21.75 33.19
CA GLN A 420 -9.68 23.08 33.47
C GLN A 420 -10.22 23.01 34.88
N VAL A 421 -9.40 23.46 35.83
CA VAL A 421 -9.82 23.69 37.19
C VAL A 421 -10.98 24.68 37.05
N ALA A 422 -12.19 24.16 37.25
CA ALA A 422 -13.39 24.99 37.40
C ALA A 422 -13.22 25.77 38.71
N GLY A 423 -12.42 26.83 38.62
CA GLY A 423 -12.21 27.79 39.65
C GLY A 423 -12.92 29.08 39.25
N GLY A 424 -14.03 29.33 39.85
CA GLY A 424 -14.69 30.62 39.69
C GLY A 424 -16.18 30.65 39.97
N LEU A 425 -16.60 30.19 41.12
CA LEU A 425 -17.83 30.70 41.75
C LEU A 425 -17.59 32.17 42.12
N ALA A 426 -17.84 33.09 41.15
CA ALA A 426 -17.94 34.49 41.49
C ALA A 426 -19.34 34.77 42.04
N TRP A 427 -19.41 34.84 43.34
CA TRP A 427 -20.50 35.52 44.07
C TRP A 427 -20.33 37.00 43.81
N ASN A 428 -21.21 37.60 43.03
CA ASN A 428 -21.42 39.04 43.03
C ASN A 428 -22.81 39.34 43.52
N ARG A 429 -22.79 40.22 44.56
CA ARG A 429 -23.93 40.86 45.20
C ARG A 429 -24.63 41.81 44.25
#